data_5f36558d1be139aac7f70705ea5c97d1
#
_entry.id   5f36558d1be139aac7f70705ea5c97d1
#
_cell.length_a   1.000
_cell.length_b   1.000
_cell.length_c   1.000
_cell.angle_alpha   90.00
_cell.angle_beta   90.00
_cell.angle_gamma   90.00
#
_symmetry.space_group_name_H-M   'P 1'
#
loop_
_entity.id
_entity.type
_entity.pdbx_description
1 polymer ?
#
loop_
_entity_poly.entity_id
_entity_poly.type
_entity_poly.pdbx_seq_one_letter_code
_entity_poly.pdbx_strand_id
1 'polypeptide(L)'
;MVEPALALGMPWLKRRSIPGAANRFFPSIELTLRHILDVDQFYLAALTFDLKGQRQNLPENMSIQQLVQLQSGADARLVTYCEGLSEDVLSSRARVVRAAGIIPERVDRLLLHLFQHQIHHRGQVHAMLSGTRISPPQLDEFYLDGDLPLRAADRPLPG
;
A
#
# COMPACT_ATOMS: atom_id res chain seq x y z
N MET A 1 -4.73 10.05 -23.69
CA MET A 1 -3.37 9.85 -23.13
C MET A 1 -3.39 10.48 -21.76
N VAL A 2 -3.45 9.65 -20.73
CA VAL A 2 -3.53 10.11 -19.34
C VAL A 2 -2.15 9.87 -18.72
N GLU A 3 -1.47 10.93 -18.29
CA GLU A 3 -0.33 10.83 -17.37
C GLU A 3 -0.84 10.97 -15.93
N PRO A 4 -1.24 9.90 -15.27
CA PRO A 4 -1.84 10.01 -13.93
C PRO A 4 -0.84 10.06 -12.78
N ALA A 5 0.42 9.72 -13.00
CA ALA A 5 1.37 9.50 -11.90
C ALA A 5 2.10 10.77 -11.43
N LEU A 6 2.20 11.80 -12.27
CA LEU A 6 2.91 13.04 -11.93
C LEU A 6 2.10 14.01 -11.06
N ALA A 7 0.79 13.81 -10.95
CA ALA A 7 -0.11 14.70 -10.21
C ALA A 7 -0.05 14.53 -8.68
N LEU A 8 0.56 13.47 -8.16
CA LEU A 8 0.52 13.13 -6.73
C LEU A 8 1.64 13.76 -5.91
N GLY A 9 2.60 14.47 -6.52
CA GLY A 9 3.66 15.19 -5.80
C GLY A 9 4.59 14.30 -4.97
N MET A 10 4.68 13.02 -5.30
CA MET A 10 5.54 12.06 -4.64
C MET A 10 6.92 12.06 -5.31
N PRO A 11 7.98 12.63 -4.69
CA PRO A 11 9.28 12.84 -5.35
C PRO A 11 10.00 11.56 -5.75
N TRP A 12 9.63 10.41 -5.18
CA TRP A 12 10.19 9.10 -5.48
C TRP A 12 9.53 8.40 -6.69
N LEU A 13 8.48 8.98 -7.27
CA LEU A 13 7.86 8.51 -8.51
C LEU A 13 8.66 8.89 -9.78
N LYS A 14 9.86 9.45 -9.64
CA LYS A 14 10.74 9.68 -10.79
C LYS A 14 11.14 8.33 -11.38
N ARG A 15 10.58 7.99 -12.52
CA ARG A 15 10.95 6.82 -13.33
C ARG A 15 12.45 6.79 -13.54
N ARG A 16 13.15 5.85 -12.89
CA ARG A 16 14.44 5.38 -13.40
C ARG A 16 14.13 4.34 -14.47
N SER A 17 14.22 4.73 -15.72
CA SER A 17 14.19 3.79 -16.84
C SER A 17 15.43 2.91 -16.77
N ILE A 18 15.25 1.64 -16.50
CA ILE A 18 16.29 0.62 -16.64
C ILE A 18 16.13 0.02 -18.04
N PRO A 19 17.14 0.11 -18.92
CA PRO A 19 17.08 -0.51 -20.24
C PRO A 19 16.93 -2.03 -20.11
N GLY A 20 15.92 -2.60 -20.77
CA GLY A 20 15.70 -4.05 -20.85
C GLY A 20 14.66 -4.64 -19.90
N ALA A 21 14.06 -3.87 -19.00
CA ALA A 21 12.96 -4.34 -18.17
C ALA A 21 11.62 -4.05 -18.86
N ALA A 22 11.14 -4.99 -19.66
CA ALA A 22 9.82 -4.88 -20.26
C ALA A 22 8.76 -4.71 -19.17
N ASN A 23 8.09 -3.58 -19.16
CA ASN A 23 6.82 -3.29 -18.47
C ASN A 23 6.71 -3.53 -16.95
N ARG A 24 7.79 -3.58 -16.18
CA ARG A 24 7.70 -3.65 -14.72
C ARG A 24 7.75 -2.25 -14.13
N PHE A 25 6.77 -1.90 -13.31
CA PHE A 25 6.74 -0.59 -12.63
C PHE A 25 7.92 -0.46 -11.65
N PHE A 26 8.25 -1.52 -10.93
CA PHE A 26 9.44 -1.64 -10.07
C PHE A 26 10.32 -2.81 -10.53
N PRO A 27 11.65 -2.67 -10.41
CA PRO A 27 12.59 -3.68 -10.90
C PRO A 27 12.73 -4.91 -9.98
N SER A 28 12.20 -4.87 -8.75
CA SER A 28 12.29 -5.97 -7.79
C SER A 28 11.07 -6.05 -6.86
N ILE A 29 10.86 -7.24 -6.29
CA ILE A 29 9.85 -7.49 -5.26
C ILE A 29 10.08 -6.56 -4.06
N GLU A 30 11.32 -6.46 -3.58
CA GLU A 30 11.66 -5.59 -2.46
C GLU A 30 11.24 -4.14 -2.69
N LEU A 31 11.58 -3.56 -3.84
CA LEU A 31 11.21 -2.18 -4.18
C LEU A 31 9.70 -2.01 -4.30
N THR A 32 8.98 -3.03 -4.77
CA THR A 32 7.52 -3.00 -4.81
C THR A 32 6.93 -3.01 -3.39
N LEU A 33 7.43 -3.88 -2.51
CA LEU A 33 6.99 -3.95 -1.11
C LEU A 33 7.29 -2.67 -0.34
N ARG A 34 8.47 -2.09 -0.55
CA ARG A 34 8.84 -0.79 0.04
C ARG A 34 7.89 0.32 -0.42
N HIS A 35 7.54 0.32 -1.70
CA HIS A 35 6.59 1.29 -2.25
C HIS A 35 5.19 1.12 -1.63
N ILE A 36 4.72 -0.11 -1.45
CA ILE A 36 3.46 -0.39 -0.76
C ILE A 36 3.49 0.26 0.63
N LEU A 37 4.52 -0.04 1.43
CA LEU A 37 4.66 0.49 2.78
C LEU A 37 4.76 2.03 2.82
N ASP A 38 5.53 2.65 1.90
CA ASP A 38 5.63 4.11 1.81
C ASP A 38 4.26 4.76 1.60
N VAL A 39 3.46 4.19 0.71
CA VAL A 39 2.12 4.71 0.41
C VAL A 39 1.17 4.47 1.59
N ASP A 40 1.23 3.31 2.24
CA ASP A 40 0.42 3.01 3.41
C ASP A 40 0.69 4.01 4.54
N GLN A 41 1.96 4.24 4.85
CA GLN A 41 2.35 5.20 5.89
C GLN A 41 1.91 6.63 5.55
N PHE A 42 2.06 7.03 4.29
CA PHE A 42 1.62 8.33 3.81
C PHE A 42 0.11 8.53 4.01
N TYR A 43 -0.71 7.55 3.58
CA TYR A 43 -2.17 7.67 3.72
C TYR A 43 -2.64 7.51 5.16
N LEU A 44 -2.04 6.63 5.95
CA LEU A 44 -2.32 6.55 7.39
C LEU A 44 -2.03 7.87 8.09
N ALA A 45 -0.91 8.51 7.77
CA ALA A 45 -0.58 9.82 8.32
C ALA A 45 -1.59 10.91 7.87
N ALA A 46 -2.09 10.84 6.64
CA ALA A 46 -3.13 11.75 6.17
C ALA A 46 -4.46 11.54 6.90
N LEU A 47 -4.89 10.30 7.07
CA LEU A 47 -6.11 9.91 7.76
C LEU A 47 -6.08 10.25 9.25
N THR A 48 -4.90 10.21 9.88
CA THR A 48 -4.69 10.56 11.30
C THR A 48 -4.23 11.99 11.53
N PHE A 49 -4.30 12.84 10.50
CA PHE A 49 -3.91 14.26 10.54
C PHE A 49 -2.42 14.52 10.90
N ASP A 50 -1.56 13.54 10.71
CA ASP A 50 -0.11 13.67 10.95
C ASP A 50 0.59 14.24 9.70
N LEU A 51 0.65 15.58 9.62
CA LEU A 51 1.32 16.27 8.51
C LEU A 51 2.83 16.04 8.46
N LYS A 52 3.47 15.68 9.57
CA LYS A 52 4.90 15.37 9.61
C LYS A 52 5.14 13.96 9.08
N GLY A 53 4.33 12.99 9.47
CA GLY A 53 4.39 11.62 9.00
C GLY A 53 4.25 11.52 7.48
N GLN A 54 3.39 12.34 6.85
CA GLN A 54 3.24 12.38 5.40
C GLN A 54 4.50 12.84 4.63
N ARG A 55 5.51 13.38 5.32
CA ARG A 55 6.78 13.85 4.75
C ARG A 55 7.96 12.95 5.08
N GLN A 56 7.73 11.89 5.82
CA GLN A 56 8.76 10.92 6.15
C GLN A 56 8.95 9.94 5.00
N ASN A 57 10.22 9.59 4.77
CA ASN A 57 10.59 8.54 3.83
C ASN A 57 11.11 7.33 4.62
N LEU A 58 10.89 6.14 4.09
CA LEU A 58 11.52 4.95 4.64
C LEU A 58 13.05 5.01 4.51
N PRO A 59 13.82 4.46 5.47
CA PRO A 59 15.27 4.36 5.36
C PRO A 59 15.69 3.65 4.07
N GLU A 60 16.75 4.13 3.42
CA GLU A 60 17.22 3.54 2.16
C GLU A 60 17.68 2.09 2.33
N ASN A 61 18.38 1.82 3.44
CA ASN A 61 18.97 0.50 3.75
C ASN A 61 18.15 -0.23 4.81
N MET A 62 16.97 -0.69 4.43
CA MET A 62 16.08 -1.45 5.31
C MET A 62 16.19 -2.94 5.03
N SER A 63 16.37 -3.77 6.07
CA SER A 63 16.30 -5.22 5.92
C SER A 63 14.86 -5.69 5.64
N ILE A 64 14.72 -6.87 5.06
CA ILE A 64 13.40 -7.45 4.82
C ILE A 64 12.62 -7.65 6.12
N GLN A 65 13.31 -8.00 7.22
CA GLN A 65 12.69 -8.15 8.54
C GLN A 65 12.12 -6.82 9.05
N GLN A 66 12.86 -5.72 8.89
CA GLN A 66 12.36 -4.38 9.24
C GLN A 66 11.17 -3.99 8.37
N LEU A 67 11.21 -4.30 7.08
CA LEU A 67 10.10 -4.05 6.16
C LEU A 67 8.83 -4.78 6.60
N VAL A 68 8.94 -6.08 6.94
CA VAL A 68 7.83 -6.89 7.45
C VAL A 68 7.26 -6.32 8.75
N GLN A 69 8.13 -5.94 9.70
CA GLN A 69 7.69 -5.36 10.99
C GLN A 69 6.94 -4.04 10.78
N LEU A 70 7.47 -3.16 9.94
CA LEU A 70 6.83 -1.87 9.66
C LEU A 70 5.50 -2.05 8.90
N GLN A 71 5.43 -3.01 7.96
CA GLN A 71 4.18 -3.32 7.26
C GLN A 71 3.14 -3.86 8.24
N SER A 72 3.49 -4.82 9.09
CA SER A 72 2.56 -5.34 10.12
C SER A 72 2.06 -4.23 11.04
N GLY A 73 2.92 -3.30 11.43
CA GLY A 73 2.52 -2.13 12.23
C GLY A 73 1.59 -1.18 11.46
N ALA A 74 1.81 -0.97 10.17
CA ALA A 74 0.93 -0.17 9.31
C ALA A 74 -0.44 -0.85 9.13
N ASP A 75 -0.45 -2.16 8.88
CA ASP A 75 -1.67 -2.94 8.74
C ASP A 75 -2.53 -2.90 10.02
N ALA A 76 -1.91 -3.11 11.21
CA ALA A 76 -2.61 -3.02 12.48
C ALA A 76 -3.22 -1.63 12.73
N ARG A 77 -2.49 -0.56 12.40
CA ARG A 77 -3.00 0.82 12.50
C ARG A 77 -4.17 1.06 11.54
N LEU A 78 -4.10 0.53 10.34
CA LEU A 78 -5.18 0.66 9.35
C LEU A 78 -6.45 -0.07 9.80
N VAL A 79 -6.31 -1.30 10.34
CA VAL A 79 -7.43 -2.05 10.94
C VAL A 79 -8.07 -1.24 12.06
N THR A 80 -7.28 -0.77 13.03
CA THR A 80 -7.78 0.05 14.15
C THR A 80 -8.48 1.32 13.66
N TYR A 81 -7.94 1.97 12.65
CA TYR A 81 -8.57 3.15 12.05
C TYR A 81 -9.93 2.79 11.43
N CYS A 82 -9.99 1.68 10.68
CA CYS A 82 -11.23 1.23 10.04
C CYS A 82 -12.31 0.78 11.03
N GLU A 83 -11.94 0.17 12.14
CA GLU A 83 -12.87 -0.21 13.21
C GLU A 83 -13.56 1.00 13.87
N GLY A 84 -12.90 2.16 13.87
CA GLY A 84 -13.45 3.41 14.40
C GLY A 84 -14.22 4.27 13.38
N LEU A 85 -14.48 3.78 12.15
CA LEU A 85 -15.16 4.55 11.11
C LEU A 85 -16.65 4.71 11.38
N SER A 86 -17.15 5.91 11.10
CA SER A 86 -18.59 6.22 11.00
C SER A 86 -18.86 6.89 9.64
N GLU A 87 -20.14 6.99 9.27
CA GLU A 87 -20.56 7.71 8.05
C GLU A 87 -20.06 9.17 8.04
N ASP A 88 -20.07 9.82 9.21
CA ASP A 88 -19.57 11.20 9.35
C ASP A 88 -18.06 11.26 9.09
N VAL A 89 -17.29 10.31 9.63
CA VAL A 89 -15.83 10.22 9.39
C VAL A 89 -15.56 9.92 7.91
N LEU A 90 -16.26 8.99 7.30
CA LEU A 90 -16.09 8.65 5.88
C LEU A 90 -16.35 9.85 4.96
N SER A 91 -17.35 10.66 5.27
CA SER A 91 -17.70 11.86 4.50
C SER A 91 -16.81 13.07 4.81
N SER A 92 -16.08 13.05 5.92
CA SER A 92 -15.18 14.12 6.34
C SER A 92 -13.96 14.26 5.43
N ARG A 93 -13.11 15.26 5.70
CA ARG A 93 -11.93 15.54 4.87
C ARG A 93 -10.63 15.42 5.66
N ALA A 94 -9.75 14.58 5.19
CA ALA A 94 -8.36 14.52 5.62
C ALA A 94 -7.53 15.62 4.93
N ARG A 95 -6.38 15.95 5.49
CA ARG A 95 -5.43 16.95 4.96
C ARG A 95 -4.25 16.23 4.31
N VAL A 96 -4.21 16.27 2.98
CA VAL A 96 -3.19 15.56 2.20
C VAL A 96 -2.12 16.54 1.74
N VAL A 97 -0.87 16.27 2.07
CA VAL A 97 0.29 17.06 1.62
C VAL A 97 0.59 16.74 0.16
N ARG A 98 0.63 17.78 -0.67
CA ARG A 98 0.97 17.71 -2.09
C ARG A 98 2.04 18.75 -2.44
N ALA A 99 2.62 18.67 -3.63
CA ALA A 99 3.57 19.67 -4.09
C ALA A 99 2.99 21.09 -4.15
N ALA A 100 1.69 21.21 -4.48
CA ALA A 100 0.96 22.48 -4.52
C ALA A 100 0.47 22.97 -3.14
N GLY A 101 0.75 22.26 -2.05
CA GLY A 101 0.30 22.58 -0.71
C GLY A 101 -0.54 21.47 -0.07
N ILE A 102 -1.32 21.82 0.95
CA ILE A 102 -2.22 20.90 1.65
C ILE A 102 -3.58 20.91 0.98
N ILE A 103 -4.02 19.76 0.50
CA ILE A 103 -5.29 19.59 -0.20
C ILE A 103 -6.25 18.79 0.68
N PRO A 104 -7.50 19.25 0.89
CA PRO A 104 -8.52 18.49 1.59
C PRO A 104 -9.10 17.41 0.67
N GLU A 105 -9.01 16.15 1.08
CA GLU A 105 -9.57 15.00 0.36
C GLU A 105 -10.56 14.23 1.23
N ARG A 106 -11.61 13.68 0.64
CA ARG A 106 -12.58 12.85 1.37
C ARG A 106 -11.92 11.58 1.89
N VAL A 107 -12.24 11.21 3.15
CA VAL A 107 -11.71 10.01 3.80
C VAL A 107 -12.07 8.75 3.03
N ASP A 108 -13.34 8.58 2.62
CA ASP A 108 -13.79 7.42 1.86
C ASP A 108 -13.01 7.24 0.53
N ARG A 109 -12.69 8.34 -0.15
CA ARG A 109 -11.91 8.29 -1.40
C ARG A 109 -10.45 7.97 -1.16
N LEU A 110 -9.88 8.45 -0.05
CA LEU A 110 -8.50 8.09 0.33
C LEU A 110 -8.39 6.60 0.65
N LEU A 111 -9.33 6.06 1.42
CA LEU A 111 -9.39 4.63 1.73
C LEU A 111 -9.58 3.78 0.47
N LEU A 112 -10.52 4.16 -0.41
CA LEU A 112 -10.71 3.46 -1.68
C LEU A 112 -9.42 3.45 -2.51
N HIS A 113 -8.73 4.59 -2.61
CA HIS A 113 -7.48 4.66 -3.34
C HIS A 113 -6.39 3.80 -2.69
N LEU A 114 -6.27 3.83 -1.35
CA LEU A 114 -5.32 3.01 -0.61
C LEU A 114 -5.52 1.52 -0.89
N PHE A 115 -6.75 1.02 -0.81
CA PHE A 115 -7.06 -0.38 -1.09
C PHE A 115 -6.81 -0.76 -2.55
N GLN A 116 -7.19 0.09 -3.50
CA GLN A 116 -6.90 -0.16 -4.92
C GLN A 116 -5.39 -0.20 -5.19
N HIS A 117 -4.61 0.69 -4.56
CA HIS A 117 -3.17 0.72 -4.65
C HIS A 117 -2.54 -0.57 -4.10
N GLN A 118 -3.01 -1.03 -2.94
CA GLN A 118 -2.60 -2.29 -2.32
C GLN A 118 -2.86 -3.48 -3.26
N ILE A 119 -4.08 -3.61 -3.77
CA ILE A 119 -4.46 -4.70 -4.69
C ILE A 119 -3.56 -4.68 -5.94
N HIS A 120 -3.35 -3.49 -6.53
CA HIS A 120 -2.52 -3.33 -7.72
C HIS A 120 -1.09 -3.81 -7.50
N HIS A 121 -0.42 -3.33 -6.46
CA HIS A 121 0.99 -3.65 -6.22
C HIS A 121 1.20 -5.05 -5.64
N ARG A 122 0.28 -5.56 -4.83
CA ARG A 122 0.30 -6.97 -4.38
C ARG A 122 0.16 -7.92 -5.57
N GLY A 123 -0.70 -7.59 -6.55
CA GLY A 123 -0.79 -8.32 -7.81
C GLY A 123 0.52 -8.33 -8.60
N GLN A 124 1.27 -7.21 -8.60
CA GLN A 124 2.61 -7.16 -9.20
C GLN A 124 3.61 -8.07 -8.47
N VAL A 125 3.62 -8.05 -7.13
CA VAL A 125 4.47 -8.96 -6.32
C VAL A 125 4.11 -10.41 -6.61
N HIS A 126 2.83 -10.75 -6.65
CA HIS A 126 2.34 -12.08 -6.98
C HIS A 126 2.84 -12.55 -8.36
N ALA A 127 2.73 -11.69 -9.39
CA ALA A 127 3.23 -11.98 -10.72
C ALA A 127 4.77 -12.14 -10.76
N MET A 128 5.51 -11.36 -9.96
CA MET A 128 6.96 -11.52 -9.85
C MET A 128 7.35 -12.84 -9.15
N LEU A 129 6.62 -13.23 -8.10
CA LEU A 129 6.84 -14.50 -7.40
C LEU A 129 6.60 -15.71 -8.31
N SER A 130 5.58 -15.65 -9.17
CA SER A 130 5.30 -16.72 -10.15
C SER A 130 6.47 -17.02 -11.10
N GLY A 131 7.38 -16.05 -11.29
CA GLY A 131 8.62 -16.21 -12.06
C GLY A 131 9.80 -16.76 -11.25
N THR A 132 9.58 -17.18 -9.99
CA THR A 132 10.61 -17.71 -9.09
C THR A 132 10.32 -19.16 -8.72
N ARG A 133 11.14 -19.73 -7.82
CA ARG A 133 10.89 -21.06 -7.23
C ARG A 133 9.90 -21.03 -6.05
N ILE A 134 9.44 -19.85 -5.65
CA ILE A 134 8.50 -19.65 -4.56
C ILE A 134 7.11 -19.49 -5.17
N SER A 135 6.22 -20.44 -4.90
CA SER A 135 4.83 -20.31 -5.31
C SER A 135 4.17 -19.13 -4.60
N PRO A 136 3.52 -18.23 -5.33
CA PRO A 136 2.71 -17.19 -4.70
C PRO A 136 1.52 -17.82 -3.97
N PRO A 137 0.96 -17.15 -2.93
CA PRO A 137 -0.25 -17.60 -2.28
C PRO A 137 -1.43 -17.60 -3.27
N GLN A 138 -2.37 -18.53 -3.12
CA GLN A 138 -3.63 -18.49 -3.86
C GLN A 138 -4.50 -17.36 -3.32
N LEU A 139 -4.93 -16.45 -4.22
CA LEU A 139 -5.70 -15.25 -3.88
C LEU A 139 -7.02 -15.14 -4.67
N ASP A 140 -7.26 -16.05 -5.62
CA ASP A 140 -8.41 -15.92 -6.53
C ASP A 140 -9.73 -16.34 -5.89
N GLU A 141 -9.65 -17.16 -4.85
CA GLU A 141 -10.80 -17.79 -4.20
C GLU A 141 -10.62 -17.77 -2.68
N PHE A 142 -11.67 -18.18 -1.94
CA PHE A 142 -11.60 -18.47 -0.50
C PHE A 142 -11.52 -17.26 0.43
N TYR A 143 -12.07 -16.11 0.01
CA TYR A 143 -12.10 -14.90 0.84
C TYR A 143 -13.47 -14.58 1.43
N LEU A 144 -14.50 -15.36 1.09
CA LEU A 144 -15.84 -15.22 1.66
C LEU A 144 -15.96 -16.02 2.97
N ASP A 145 -16.91 -15.65 3.81
CA ASP A 145 -17.13 -16.35 5.10
C ASP A 145 -17.43 -17.84 4.90
N GLY A 146 -18.14 -18.20 3.81
CA GLY A 146 -18.40 -19.57 3.45
C GLY A 146 -17.16 -20.39 3.05
N ASP A 147 -16.06 -19.73 2.73
CA ASP A 147 -14.82 -20.36 2.27
C ASP A 147 -13.83 -20.64 3.41
N LEU A 148 -14.15 -20.19 4.64
CA LEU A 148 -13.29 -20.42 5.81
C LEU A 148 -12.81 -21.86 5.97
N PRO A 149 -13.64 -22.89 5.76
CA PRO A 149 -13.19 -24.29 5.85
C PRO A 149 -12.10 -24.65 4.82
N LEU A 150 -12.11 -24.01 3.65
CA LEU A 150 -11.16 -24.24 2.57
C LEU A 150 -9.80 -23.59 2.84
N ARG A 151 -9.76 -22.63 3.77
CA ARG A 151 -8.54 -21.93 4.24
C ARG A 151 -7.96 -22.50 5.53
N ALA A 152 -8.45 -23.63 5.99
CA ALA A 152 -7.98 -24.24 7.26
C ALA A 152 -6.48 -24.55 7.28
N ALA A 153 -5.85 -24.69 6.11
CA ALA A 153 -4.41 -24.87 5.95
C ALA A 153 -3.61 -23.57 5.83
N ASP A 154 -4.27 -22.42 5.70
CA ASP A 154 -3.61 -21.14 5.62
C ASP A 154 -2.98 -20.83 6.98
N ARG A 155 -1.72 -20.36 6.96
CA ARG A 155 -1.09 -19.89 8.18
C ARG A 155 -1.88 -18.68 8.69
N PRO A 156 -2.25 -18.67 10.00
CA PRO A 156 -2.78 -17.45 10.59
C PRO A 156 -1.74 -16.33 10.41
N LEU A 157 -2.22 -15.15 10.04
CA LEU A 157 -1.36 -13.97 10.03
C LEU A 157 -0.74 -13.84 11.43
N PRO A 158 0.58 -13.61 11.53
CA PRO A 158 1.18 -13.32 12.82
C PRO A 158 0.48 -12.12 13.41
N GLY A 159 -0.15 -12.32 14.58
CA GLY A 159 -0.78 -11.27 15.37
C GLY A 159 0.24 -10.26 15.90
#